data_d515dba167eaf41d92dccf394a5b9d1d
#
_entry.id   d515dba167eaf41d92dccf394a5b9d1d
#
_cell.length_a   1.000
_cell.length_b   1.000
_cell.length_c   1.000
_cell.angle_alpha   90.00
_cell.angle_beta   90.00
_cell.angle_gamma   90.00
#
_symmetry.space_group_name_H-M   'P 1'
#
loop_
_entity.id
_entity.type
_entity.pdbx_description
1 polymer ?
#
loop_
_entity_poly.entity_id
_entity_poly.type
_entity_poly.pdbx_seq_one_letter_code
_entity_poly.pdbx_strand_id
1 'polypeptide(L)'
;MSALKPLRIGTRASALALWQARHVESLVRAQPGAPPVELVHIRTEGDVQSDVPLWQVQGKAFFTKEIDRALLAGTVDIAVHSLKDLATRLEPGLQLAATLPREDPRDALISASGATLSALPQGARVGTSSLRRRAFLARARPDAVLLELRGNVPTRVERLKQGDYDAIILAAAGLKRLGLAGEITEYLGVGTWPPAVAQGVIGICARADDEATLRWLTPLDDRVARLAVSTERALLRMLEGGCQVPLGALATVHEEQLSLRYRICALDGSGGMNGGSSVGGHERGSHQLTVEEAVGLGERVARDLLARGAGDLVARARGAHAVEEP
;
A
#
# COMPACT_ATOMS: atom_id res chain seq x y z
N MET A 1 -19.19 -31.46 -22.40
CA MET A 1 -18.50 -30.17 -22.21
C MET A 1 -17.32 -30.44 -21.29
N SER A 2 -16.09 -30.22 -21.72
CA SER A 2 -14.91 -30.38 -20.86
C SER A 2 -15.04 -29.38 -19.68
N ALA A 3 -14.88 -29.87 -18.45
CA ALA A 3 -14.88 -29.02 -17.27
C ALA A 3 -13.78 -27.96 -17.39
N LEU A 4 -14.12 -26.69 -17.19
CA LEU A 4 -13.13 -25.61 -17.19
C LEU A 4 -12.09 -25.87 -16.07
N LYS A 5 -10.81 -25.69 -16.39
CA LYS A 5 -9.74 -25.79 -15.40
C LYS A 5 -9.98 -24.71 -14.33
N PRO A 6 -9.87 -25.03 -13.03
CA PRO A 6 -9.99 -24.04 -11.97
C PRO A 6 -8.97 -22.90 -12.11
N LEU A 7 -9.40 -21.66 -11.85
CA LEU A 7 -8.53 -20.49 -11.67
C LEU A 7 -7.99 -20.50 -10.23
N ARG A 8 -6.69 -20.67 -10.06
CA ARG A 8 -6.03 -20.77 -8.76
C ARG A 8 -5.54 -19.40 -8.31
N ILE A 9 -6.02 -18.95 -7.15
CA ILE A 9 -5.66 -17.67 -6.53
C ILE A 9 -4.62 -17.91 -5.44
N GLY A 10 -3.39 -17.46 -5.66
CA GLY A 10 -2.34 -17.43 -4.64
C GLY A 10 -2.57 -16.30 -3.64
N THR A 11 -2.55 -16.61 -2.34
CA THR A 11 -2.73 -15.65 -1.26
C THR A 11 -2.02 -16.08 0.02
N ARG A 12 -1.69 -15.09 0.87
CA ARG A 12 -1.22 -15.36 2.24
C ARG A 12 -2.38 -15.79 3.14
N ALA A 13 -2.06 -16.41 4.28
CA ALA A 13 -3.06 -16.92 5.24
C ALA A 13 -3.58 -15.85 6.22
N SER A 14 -3.10 -14.60 6.18
CA SER A 14 -3.58 -13.56 7.10
C SER A 14 -5.06 -13.21 6.82
N ALA A 15 -5.82 -12.85 7.86
CA ALA A 15 -7.25 -12.53 7.74
C ALA A 15 -7.53 -11.49 6.64
N LEU A 16 -6.70 -10.45 6.52
CA LEU A 16 -6.86 -9.42 5.49
C LEU A 16 -6.55 -9.97 4.08
N ALA A 17 -5.50 -10.77 3.92
CA ALA A 17 -5.16 -11.37 2.62
C ALA A 17 -6.26 -12.34 2.15
N LEU A 18 -6.78 -13.16 3.05
CA LEU A 18 -7.91 -14.05 2.77
C LEU A 18 -9.17 -13.29 2.39
N TRP A 19 -9.49 -12.20 3.10
CA TRP A 19 -10.62 -11.35 2.75
C TRP A 19 -10.46 -10.81 1.32
N GLN A 20 -9.27 -10.30 0.97
CA GLN A 20 -8.98 -9.76 -0.35
C GLN A 20 -9.08 -10.84 -1.45
N ALA A 21 -8.53 -12.03 -1.21
CA ALA A 21 -8.60 -13.13 -2.15
C ALA A 21 -10.03 -13.62 -2.38
N ARG A 22 -10.84 -13.75 -1.31
CA ARG A 22 -12.27 -14.09 -1.41
C ARG A 22 -13.09 -13.02 -2.13
N HIS A 23 -12.73 -11.75 -1.95
CA HIS A 23 -13.38 -10.67 -2.68
C HIS A 23 -13.09 -10.78 -4.18
N VAL A 24 -11.84 -11.03 -4.59
CA VAL A 24 -11.49 -11.29 -5.99
C VAL A 24 -12.17 -12.54 -6.51
N GLU A 25 -12.20 -13.62 -5.75
CA GLU A 25 -12.94 -14.86 -6.08
C GLU A 25 -14.42 -14.55 -6.39
N SER A 26 -15.08 -13.76 -5.54
CA SER A 26 -16.49 -13.40 -5.75
C SER A 26 -16.70 -12.60 -7.03
N LEU A 27 -15.79 -11.67 -7.36
CA LEU A 27 -15.85 -10.86 -8.58
C LEU A 27 -15.61 -11.71 -9.84
N VAL A 28 -14.68 -12.66 -9.80
CA VAL A 28 -14.45 -13.59 -10.93
C VAL A 28 -15.67 -14.47 -11.11
N ARG A 29 -16.18 -15.10 -10.05
CA ARG A 29 -17.35 -15.99 -10.12
C ARG A 29 -18.62 -15.32 -10.60
N ALA A 30 -18.75 -14.01 -10.42
CA ALA A 30 -19.89 -13.23 -10.92
C ALA A 30 -19.90 -13.05 -12.44
N GLN A 31 -18.79 -13.35 -13.13
CA GLN A 31 -18.71 -13.20 -14.58
C GLN A 31 -19.36 -14.39 -15.31
N PRO A 32 -20.09 -14.16 -16.41
CA PRO A 32 -20.69 -15.24 -17.19
C PRO A 32 -19.64 -16.24 -17.69
N GLY A 33 -19.88 -17.52 -17.45
CA GLY A 33 -18.98 -18.60 -17.90
C GLY A 33 -17.66 -18.67 -17.11
N ALA A 34 -17.56 -18.04 -15.94
CA ALA A 34 -16.38 -18.09 -15.10
C ALA A 34 -15.97 -19.52 -14.74
N PRO A 35 -14.66 -19.83 -14.68
CA PRO A 35 -14.16 -21.11 -14.22
C PRO A 35 -14.43 -21.27 -12.71
N PRO A 36 -14.39 -22.51 -12.20
CA PRO A 36 -14.26 -22.74 -10.77
C PRO A 36 -13.04 -21.99 -10.24
N VAL A 37 -13.11 -21.46 -9.02
CA VAL A 37 -12.01 -20.73 -8.38
C VAL A 37 -11.55 -21.49 -7.16
N GLU A 38 -10.22 -21.60 -7.00
CA GLU A 38 -9.55 -22.28 -5.89
C GLU A 38 -8.57 -21.33 -5.21
N LEU A 39 -8.60 -21.24 -3.87
CA LEU A 39 -7.65 -20.46 -3.09
C LEU A 39 -6.47 -21.36 -2.69
N VAL A 40 -5.25 -20.91 -3.03
CA VAL A 40 -3.99 -21.58 -2.69
C VAL A 40 -3.24 -20.74 -1.67
N HIS A 41 -3.07 -21.27 -0.46
CA HIS A 41 -2.36 -20.59 0.61
C HIS A 41 -0.86 -20.75 0.41
N ILE A 42 -0.15 -19.62 0.30
CA ILE A 42 1.30 -19.57 0.17
C ILE A 42 1.87 -18.91 1.42
N ARG A 43 2.74 -19.63 2.11
CA ARG A 43 3.46 -19.11 3.28
C ARG A 43 4.67 -18.32 2.81
N THR A 44 4.81 -17.09 3.25
CA THR A 44 5.94 -16.21 2.90
C THR A 44 6.95 -16.12 4.04
N GLU A 45 8.20 -15.74 3.74
CA GLU A 45 9.20 -15.44 4.76
C GLU A 45 8.68 -14.39 5.75
N GLY A 46 7.91 -13.40 5.26
CA GLY A 46 7.27 -12.39 6.10
C GLY A 46 6.22 -12.92 7.09
N ASP A 47 5.66 -14.09 6.83
CA ASP A 47 4.74 -14.77 7.75
C ASP A 47 5.50 -15.57 8.82
N VAL A 48 6.74 -15.97 8.54
CA VAL A 48 7.59 -16.77 9.44
C VAL A 48 8.37 -15.87 10.40
N GLN A 49 8.90 -14.75 9.90
CA GLN A 49 9.74 -13.82 10.69
C GLN A 49 8.89 -12.67 11.25
N SER A 50 7.90 -13.01 12.07
CA SER A 50 6.99 -12.03 12.68
C SER A 50 7.68 -11.08 13.65
N ASP A 51 8.83 -11.48 14.23
CA ASP A 51 9.49 -10.81 15.35
C ASP A 51 10.60 -9.86 14.92
N VAL A 52 11.06 -9.97 13.66
CA VAL A 52 12.08 -9.07 13.11
C VAL A 52 11.45 -7.76 12.65
N PRO A 53 11.93 -6.57 13.05
CA PRO A 53 11.42 -5.29 12.56
C PRO A 53 11.44 -5.21 11.03
N LEU A 54 10.38 -4.69 10.42
CA LEU A 54 10.26 -4.63 8.94
C LEU A 54 11.42 -3.89 8.26
N TRP A 55 12.04 -2.94 8.94
CA TRP A 55 13.14 -2.16 8.43
C TRP A 55 14.49 -2.90 8.46
N GLN A 56 14.65 -3.92 9.32
CA GLN A 56 15.84 -4.81 9.36
C GLN A 56 15.80 -5.89 8.27
N VAL A 57 14.62 -6.14 7.71
CA VAL A 57 14.49 -7.15 6.67
C VAL A 57 15.07 -6.62 5.37
N GLN A 58 16.27 -7.11 5.01
CA GLN A 58 16.90 -6.80 3.74
C GLN A 58 16.19 -7.53 2.61
N GLY A 59 15.74 -6.78 1.60
CA GLY A 59 15.20 -7.34 0.36
C GLY A 59 13.90 -6.68 -0.11
N LYS A 60 13.81 -6.53 -1.43
CA LYS A 60 12.56 -6.14 -2.09
C LYS A 60 11.67 -7.37 -2.15
N ALA A 61 10.37 -7.23 -1.89
CA ALA A 61 9.38 -8.31 -2.05
C ALA A 61 9.31 -9.37 -0.92
N PHE A 62 9.61 -9.01 0.33
CA PHE A 62 9.58 -9.89 1.50
C PHE A 62 8.23 -10.63 1.73
N PHE A 63 7.13 -10.06 1.25
CA PHE A 63 5.80 -10.66 1.36
C PHE A 63 5.27 -11.24 0.04
N THR A 64 6.01 -11.14 -1.07
CA THR A 64 5.50 -11.50 -2.40
C THR A 64 6.37 -12.50 -3.14
N LYS A 65 7.65 -12.67 -2.76
CA LYS A 65 8.64 -13.49 -3.46
C LYS A 65 8.20 -14.94 -3.69
N GLU A 66 7.63 -15.60 -2.69
CA GLU A 66 7.13 -16.96 -2.80
C GLU A 66 5.89 -17.04 -3.68
N ILE A 67 5.05 -15.99 -3.64
CA ILE A 67 3.86 -15.89 -4.48
C ILE A 67 4.25 -15.63 -5.93
N ASP A 68 5.23 -14.75 -6.17
CA ASP A 68 5.76 -14.47 -7.51
C ASP A 68 6.38 -15.73 -8.13
N ARG A 69 7.12 -16.53 -7.33
CA ARG A 69 7.64 -17.84 -7.76
C ARG A 69 6.52 -18.81 -8.11
N ALA A 70 5.45 -18.86 -7.32
CA ALA A 70 4.32 -19.74 -7.57
C ALA A 70 3.56 -19.34 -8.85
N LEU A 71 3.45 -18.03 -9.16
CA LEU A 71 2.92 -17.52 -10.42
C LEU A 71 3.78 -17.96 -11.60
N LEU A 72 5.10 -17.71 -11.54
CA LEU A 72 6.03 -18.06 -12.62
C LEU A 72 6.11 -19.58 -12.85
N ALA A 73 6.04 -20.37 -11.78
CA ALA A 73 5.99 -21.83 -11.87
C ALA A 73 4.64 -22.39 -12.34
N GLY A 74 3.60 -21.53 -12.50
CA GLY A 74 2.27 -21.96 -12.90
C GLY A 74 1.54 -22.82 -11.84
N THR A 75 1.96 -22.78 -10.59
CA THR A 75 1.25 -23.46 -9.48
C THR A 75 0.03 -22.69 -9.03
N VAL A 76 0.01 -21.37 -9.25
CA VAL A 76 -1.16 -20.48 -9.18
C VAL A 76 -1.29 -19.68 -10.48
N ASP A 77 -2.48 -19.19 -10.77
CA ASP A 77 -2.77 -18.47 -12.00
C ASP A 77 -2.82 -16.96 -11.78
N ILE A 78 -3.30 -16.53 -10.61
CA ILE A 78 -3.29 -15.13 -10.18
C ILE A 78 -2.83 -15.03 -8.72
N ALA A 79 -2.34 -13.83 -8.35
CA ALA A 79 -1.96 -13.47 -6.99
C ALA A 79 -2.68 -12.19 -6.56
N VAL A 80 -3.18 -12.16 -5.33
CA VAL A 80 -3.93 -11.03 -4.78
C VAL A 80 -3.14 -10.37 -3.66
N HIS A 81 -2.95 -9.05 -3.78
CA HIS A 81 -2.12 -8.27 -2.87
C HIS A 81 -2.79 -6.98 -2.40
N SER A 82 -2.50 -6.56 -1.17
CA SER A 82 -2.57 -5.14 -0.86
C SER A 82 -1.51 -4.42 -1.70
N LEU A 83 -1.91 -3.57 -2.65
CA LEU A 83 -0.99 -3.06 -3.67
C LEU A 83 0.15 -2.21 -3.10
N LYS A 84 -0.03 -1.61 -1.93
CA LYS A 84 1.03 -0.87 -1.20
C LYS A 84 2.20 -1.74 -0.77
N ASP A 85 1.98 -3.06 -0.63
CA ASP A 85 3.00 -4.02 -0.17
C ASP A 85 3.70 -4.70 -1.37
N LEU A 86 3.22 -4.46 -2.60
CA LEU A 86 3.77 -4.99 -3.84
C LEU A 86 4.92 -4.11 -4.35
N ALA A 87 6.04 -4.73 -4.72
CA ALA A 87 7.18 -4.03 -5.31
C ALA A 87 6.77 -3.18 -6.52
N THR A 88 7.39 -2.00 -6.68
CA THR A 88 7.10 -1.08 -7.79
C THR A 88 7.59 -1.62 -9.14
N ARG A 89 8.53 -2.57 -9.14
CA ARG A 89 8.96 -3.37 -10.29
C ARG A 89 8.64 -4.81 -9.98
N LEU A 90 7.88 -5.44 -10.87
CA LEU A 90 7.55 -6.86 -10.78
C LEU A 90 8.68 -7.71 -11.35
N GLU A 91 8.70 -8.98 -11.00
CA GLU A 91 9.59 -9.96 -11.63
C GLU A 91 9.28 -10.06 -13.13
N PRO A 92 10.32 -10.24 -13.98
CA PRO A 92 10.13 -10.46 -15.42
C PRO A 92 9.14 -11.61 -15.67
N GLY A 93 8.23 -11.42 -16.61
CA GLY A 93 7.16 -12.38 -16.92
C GLY A 93 5.88 -12.21 -16.08
N LEU A 94 5.87 -11.32 -15.08
CA LEU A 94 4.67 -10.97 -14.32
C LEU A 94 4.19 -9.57 -14.68
N GLN A 95 2.88 -9.37 -14.55
CA GLN A 95 2.25 -8.04 -14.68
C GLN A 95 1.20 -7.81 -13.59
N LEU A 96 0.95 -6.53 -13.30
CA LEU A 96 -0.21 -6.08 -12.54
C LEU A 96 -1.42 -6.09 -13.50
N ALA A 97 -2.13 -7.20 -13.52
CA ALA A 97 -3.20 -7.45 -14.48
C ALA A 97 -4.46 -6.62 -14.19
N ALA A 98 -4.81 -6.44 -12.90
CA ALA A 98 -5.94 -5.60 -12.52
C ALA A 98 -5.69 -4.85 -11.19
N THR A 99 -6.33 -3.70 -11.07
CA THR A 99 -6.41 -2.89 -9.85
C THR A 99 -7.89 -2.68 -9.53
N LEU A 100 -8.33 -3.12 -8.35
CA LEU A 100 -9.72 -2.92 -7.95
C LEU A 100 -9.97 -1.48 -7.48
N PRO A 101 -11.24 -1.02 -7.43
CA PRO A 101 -11.59 0.28 -6.89
C PRO A 101 -10.94 0.53 -5.54
N ARG A 102 -10.46 1.76 -5.33
CA ARG A 102 -9.76 2.14 -4.12
C ARG A 102 -10.73 2.27 -2.94
N GLU A 103 -10.48 1.53 -1.87
CA GLU A 103 -11.08 1.76 -0.55
C GLU A 103 -10.39 2.98 0.09
N ASP A 104 -10.96 3.50 1.17
CA ASP A 104 -10.47 4.66 1.92
C ASP A 104 -8.93 4.64 2.08
N PRO A 105 -8.21 5.56 1.43
CA PRO A 105 -6.75 5.55 1.43
C PRO A 105 -6.14 6.05 2.74
N ARG A 106 -6.94 6.68 3.63
CA ARG A 106 -6.43 7.33 4.84
C ARG A 106 -5.77 6.36 5.81
N ASP A 107 -4.85 6.89 6.60
CA ASP A 107 -4.50 6.25 7.85
C ASP A 107 -5.57 6.58 8.91
N ALA A 108 -5.72 5.68 9.86
CA ALA A 108 -6.63 5.80 10.98
C ALA A 108 -5.87 5.67 12.29
N LEU A 109 -6.16 6.55 13.22
CA LEU A 109 -5.77 6.45 14.62
C LEU A 109 -6.81 5.59 15.35
N ILE A 110 -6.35 4.65 16.15
CA ILE A 110 -7.13 3.95 17.16
C ILE A 110 -6.50 4.29 18.51
N SER A 111 -7.26 4.92 19.39
CA SER A 111 -6.80 5.36 20.71
C SER A 111 -7.55 4.61 21.81
N ALA A 112 -6.82 4.12 22.80
CA ALA A 112 -7.42 3.44 23.97
C ALA A 112 -8.34 4.35 24.78
N SER A 113 -8.06 5.66 24.80
CA SER A 113 -8.86 6.67 25.52
C SER A 113 -9.96 7.30 24.68
N GLY A 114 -10.03 7.02 23.36
CA GLY A 114 -10.91 7.73 22.43
C GLY A 114 -10.42 9.14 22.06
N ALA A 115 -9.23 9.56 22.50
CA ALA A 115 -8.67 10.88 22.17
C ALA A 115 -8.15 10.93 20.72
N THR A 116 -8.35 12.05 20.04
CA THR A 116 -7.76 12.33 18.72
C THR A 116 -6.24 12.48 18.82
N LEU A 117 -5.54 12.46 17.70
CA LEU A 117 -4.06 12.57 17.67
C LEU A 117 -3.55 13.82 18.39
N SER A 118 -4.24 14.95 18.22
CA SER A 118 -3.89 16.21 18.88
C SER A 118 -4.21 16.23 20.37
N ALA A 119 -5.19 15.44 20.81
CA ALA A 119 -5.67 15.36 22.18
C ALA A 119 -5.03 14.23 23.01
N LEU A 120 -4.17 13.39 22.41
CA LEU A 120 -3.39 12.40 23.16
C LEU A 120 -2.53 13.08 24.25
N PRO A 121 -2.37 12.47 25.43
CA PRO A 121 -1.52 13.03 26.48
C PRO A 121 -0.08 13.22 26.01
N GLN A 122 0.65 14.10 26.68
CA GLN A 122 2.08 14.27 26.45
C GLN A 122 2.81 12.97 26.77
N GLY A 123 3.76 12.58 25.90
CA GLY A 123 4.49 11.32 26.04
C GLY A 123 3.68 10.08 25.69
N ALA A 124 2.52 10.22 25.01
CA ALA A 124 1.70 9.08 24.60
C ALA A 124 2.50 8.06 23.79
N ARG A 125 2.34 6.77 24.13
CA ARG A 125 2.97 5.64 23.44
C ARG A 125 2.18 5.30 22.19
N VAL A 126 2.75 5.60 21.02
CA VAL A 126 2.05 5.38 19.74
C VAL A 126 2.74 4.29 18.92
N GLY A 127 1.99 3.22 18.62
CA GLY A 127 2.49 2.04 17.91
C GLY A 127 2.41 2.18 16.38
N THR A 128 3.57 2.01 15.70
CA THR A 128 3.65 1.87 14.25
C THR A 128 5.00 1.34 13.80
N SER A 129 5.05 0.44 12.81
CA SER A 129 6.28 -0.04 12.15
C SER A 129 6.55 0.68 10.82
N SER A 130 5.69 1.62 10.40
CA SER A 130 5.84 2.32 9.13
C SER A 130 6.73 3.54 9.28
N LEU A 131 7.86 3.59 8.55
CA LEU A 131 8.77 4.75 8.56
C LEU A 131 8.07 6.05 8.18
N ARG A 132 7.15 5.99 7.20
CA ARG A 132 6.32 7.14 6.83
C ARG A 132 5.50 7.65 8.01
N ARG A 133 4.80 6.74 8.71
CA ARG A 133 3.97 7.11 9.87
C ARG A 133 4.83 7.60 11.03
N ARG A 134 5.99 6.99 11.25
CA ARG A 134 6.95 7.46 12.26
C ARG A 134 7.39 8.90 11.97
N ALA A 135 7.84 9.20 10.76
CA ALA A 135 8.26 10.54 10.35
C ALA A 135 7.13 11.58 10.48
N PHE A 136 5.92 11.22 10.05
CA PHE A 136 4.78 12.14 10.13
C PHE A 136 4.32 12.35 11.58
N LEU A 137 4.40 11.32 12.41
CA LEU A 137 4.08 11.40 13.84
C LEU A 137 5.12 12.22 14.60
N ALA A 138 6.41 11.99 14.37
CA ALA A 138 7.48 12.80 14.97
C ALA A 138 7.31 14.29 14.64
N ARG A 139 6.81 14.62 13.44
CA ARG A 139 6.52 16.00 13.06
C ARG A 139 5.25 16.55 13.71
N ALA A 140 4.18 15.76 13.81
CA ALA A 140 2.88 16.20 14.32
C ALA A 140 2.84 16.23 15.86
N ARG A 141 3.55 15.31 16.49
CA ARG A 141 3.62 15.08 17.94
C ARG A 141 5.05 14.70 18.34
N PRO A 142 5.97 15.65 18.37
CA PRO A 142 7.37 15.42 18.72
C PRO A 142 7.55 14.93 20.18
N ASP A 143 6.53 15.10 21.00
CA ASP A 143 6.46 14.61 22.37
C ASP A 143 6.06 13.14 22.49
N ALA A 144 5.49 12.51 21.43
CA ALA A 144 5.02 11.14 21.48
C ALA A 144 6.17 10.12 21.52
N VAL A 145 5.99 9.05 22.26
CA VAL A 145 6.90 7.90 22.30
C VAL A 145 6.53 6.92 21.19
N LEU A 146 7.41 6.79 20.20
CA LEU A 146 7.20 5.92 19.05
C LEU A 146 7.60 4.49 19.38
N LEU A 147 6.66 3.57 19.35
CA LEU A 147 6.88 2.16 19.62
C LEU A 147 6.68 1.30 18.37
N GLU A 148 7.45 0.21 18.26
CA GLU A 148 7.31 -0.77 17.19
C GLU A 148 5.99 -1.55 17.36
N LEU A 149 5.24 -1.71 16.27
CA LEU A 149 3.95 -2.42 16.24
C LEU A 149 3.95 -3.50 15.17
N ARG A 150 4.09 -4.76 15.56
CA ARG A 150 4.10 -5.93 14.67
C ARG A 150 2.82 -6.75 14.79
N GLY A 151 2.65 -7.68 13.84
CA GLY A 151 1.48 -8.56 13.74
C GLY A 151 0.51 -8.14 12.64
N ASN A 152 -0.54 -8.95 12.44
CA ASN A 152 -1.66 -8.63 11.54
C ASN A 152 -2.60 -7.59 12.16
N VAL A 153 -3.57 -7.09 11.40
CA VAL A 153 -4.48 -6.01 11.86
C VAL A 153 -5.22 -6.38 13.16
N PRO A 154 -5.88 -7.56 13.28
CA PRO A 154 -6.52 -7.96 14.53
C PRO A 154 -5.56 -8.02 15.72
N THR A 155 -4.38 -8.61 15.54
CA THR A 155 -3.35 -8.70 16.60
C THR A 155 -2.92 -7.32 17.09
N ARG A 156 -2.75 -6.34 16.19
CA ARG A 156 -2.37 -4.97 16.56
C ARG A 156 -3.45 -4.26 17.37
N VAL A 157 -4.72 -4.46 17.00
CA VAL A 157 -5.86 -3.91 17.75
C VAL A 157 -5.94 -4.56 19.14
N GLU A 158 -5.72 -5.86 19.23
CA GLU A 158 -5.71 -6.57 20.50
C GLU A 158 -4.59 -6.08 21.43
N ARG A 159 -3.38 -5.88 20.91
CA ARG A 159 -2.25 -5.32 21.68
C ARG A 159 -2.54 -3.92 22.23
N LEU A 160 -3.28 -3.08 21.48
CA LEU A 160 -3.76 -1.80 22.02
C LEU A 160 -4.70 -2.02 23.19
N LYS A 161 -5.66 -2.95 23.07
CA LYS A 161 -6.64 -3.28 24.15
C LYS A 161 -5.96 -3.85 25.39
N GLN A 162 -4.82 -4.53 25.23
CA GLN A 162 -3.98 -5.05 26.31
C GLN A 162 -3.14 -3.96 27.03
N GLY A 163 -3.13 -2.73 26.48
CA GLY A 163 -2.42 -1.59 27.10
C GLY A 163 -0.95 -1.47 26.70
N ASP A 164 -0.47 -2.20 25.68
CA ASP A 164 0.89 -2.06 25.17
C ASP A 164 1.15 -0.64 24.63
N TYR A 165 0.09 0.02 24.13
CA TYR A 165 0.11 1.35 23.51
C TYR A 165 -1.06 2.19 24.02
N ASP A 166 -0.91 3.52 23.95
CA ASP A 166 -2.00 4.47 24.20
C ASP A 166 -2.77 4.73 22.91
N ALA A 167 -2.11 4.61 21.76
CA ALA A 167 -2.73 4.65 20.43
C ALA A 167 -1.91 3.85 19.41
N ILE A 168 -2.55 3.48 18.30
CA ILE A 168 -1.89 2.85 17.13
C ILE A 168 -2.37 3.49 15.84
N ILE A 169 -1.53 3.47 14.79
CA ILE A 169 -1.89 4.00 13.48
C ILE A 169 -1.93 2.85 12.46
N LEU A 170 -3.10 2.62 11.86
CA LEU A 170 -3.34 1.58 10.86
C LEU A 170 -3.91 2.18 9.56
N ALA A 171 -4.00 1.38 8.49
CA ALA A 171 -4.70 1.78 7.27
C ALA A 171 -6.21 1.58 7.44
N ALA A 172 -7.01 2.61 7.19
CA ALA A 172 -8.46 2.55 7.29
C ALA A 172 -9.07 1.45 6.42
N ALA A 173 -8.57 1.27 5.19
CA ALA A 173 -9.02 0.21 4.29
C ALA A 173 -8.90 -1.20 4.91
N GLY A 174 -7.82 -1.49 5.64
CA GLY A 174 -7.63 -2.77 6.32
C GLY A 174 -8.64 -2.99 7.44
N LEU A 175 -8.91 -1.96 8.24
CA LEU A 175 -9.90 -2.00 9.32
C LEU A 175 -11.32 -2.20 8.78
N LYS A 176 -11.70 -1.45 7.75
CA LYS A 176 -13.01 -1.56 7.11
C LYS A 176 -13.26 -2.95 6.54
N ARG A 177 -12.29 -3.51 5.80
CA ARG A 177 -12.38 -4.85 5.20
C ARG A 177 -12.55 -5.96 6.25
N LEU A 178 -12.00 -5.78 7.43
CA LEU A 178 -12.11 -6.73 8.53
C LEU A 178 -13.29 -6.45 9.49
N GLY A 179 -14.17 -5.48 9.17
CA GLY A 179 -15.30 -5.13 10.02
C GLY A 179 -14.91 -4.38 11.31
N LEU A 180 -13.68 -3.84 11.36
CA LEU A 180 -13.12 -3.13 12.51
C LEU A 180 -13.22 -1.60 12.38
N ALA A 181 -14.09 -1.08 11.50
CA ALA A 181 -14.26 0.36 11.31
C ALA A 181 -14.73 1.07 12.58
N GLY A 182 -15.47 0.39 13.46
CA GLY A 182 -15.92 0.92 14.76
C GLY A 182 -14.79 1.18 15.76
N GLU A 183 -13.61 0.61 15.57
CA GLU A 183 -12.43 0.84 16.41
C GLU A 183 -11.72 2.18 16.06
N ILE A 184 -12.06 2.80 14.93
CA ILE A 184 -11.38 4.01 14.46
C ILE A 184 -11.79 5.21 15.29
N THR A 185 -10.84 5.83 15.95
CA THR A 185 -11.03 7.07 16.71
C THR A 185 -10.97 8.29 15.78
N GLU A 186 -10.01 8.31 14.85
CA GLU A 186 -9.79 9.44 13.95
C GLU A 186 -9.27 8.97 12.59
N TYR A 187 -9.78 9.57 11.51
CA TYR A 187 -9.19 9.44 10.18
C TYR A 187 -8.19 10.58 9.95
N LEU A 188 -6.92 10.24 9.72
CA LEU A 188 -5.88 11.24 9.50
C LEU A 188 -6.03 11.90 8.12
N GLY A 189 -6.16 13.22 8.10
CA GLY A 189 -6.48 13.99 6.89
C GLY A 189 -5.37 13.96 5.84
N VAL A 190 -5.68 13.61 4.60
CA VAL A 190 -4.71 13.43 3.49
C VAL A 190 -3.94 14.70 3.13
N GLY A 191 -4.41 15.88 3.49
CA GLY A 191 -3.72 17.15 3.23
C GLY A 191 -2.41 17.28 4.01
N THR A 192 -2.40 16.83 5.24
CA THR A 192 -1.22 16.86 6.14
C THR A 192 -0.61 15.48 6.34
N TRP A 193 -1.38 14.42 6.09
CA TRP A 193 -0.99 13.03 6.29
C TRP A 193 -1.30 12.16 5.07
N PRO A 194 -0.61 12.37 3.93
CA PRO A 194 -0.87 11.55 2.75
C PRO A 194 -0.52 10.06 3.02
N PRO A 195 -1.34 9.14 2.46
CA PRO A 195 -1.22 7.70 2.71
C PRO A 195 0.06 7.11 2.10
N ALA A 196 0.30 5.83 2.37
CA ALA A 196 1.30 5.08 1.61
C ALA A 196 0.86 4.97 0.13
N VAL A 197 1.83 4.93 -0.77
CA VAL A 197 1.61 4.69 -2.20
C VAL A 197 0.74 3.46 -2.40
N ALA A 198 -0.31 3.59 -3.20
CA ALA A 198 -1.31 2.55 -3.51
C ALA A 198 -2.11 2.02 -2.29
N GLN A 199 -2.11 2.71 -1.14
CA GLN A 199 -2.92 2.31 0.00
C GLN A 199 -4.41 2.33 -0.35
N GLY A 200 -5.13 1.29 0.09
CA GLY A 200 -6.56 1.10 -0.20
C GLY A 200 -6.85 0.28 -1.45
N VAL A 201 -5.89 0.08 -2.35
CA VAL A 201 -6.09 -0.68 -3.59
C VAL A 201 -5.67 -2.13 -3.42
N ILE A 202 -6.49 -3.04 -3.95
CA ILE A 202 -6.16 -4.44 -4.17
C ILE A 202 -5.60 -4.55 -5.58
N GLY A 203 -4.38 -5.11 -5.70
CA GLY A 203 -3.76 -5.43 -6.98
C GLY A 203 -3.82 -6.92 -7.25
N ILE A 204 -4.04 -7.29 -8.50
CA ILE A 204 -4.07 -8.67 -8.98
C ILE A 204 -2.93 -8.84 -9.96
N CYS A 205 -1.98 -9.72 -9.65
CA CYS A 205 -0.87 -10.08 -10.54
C CYS A 205 -1.16 -11.39 -11.27
N ALA A 206 -0.67 -11.50 -12.49
CA ALA A 206 -0.71 -12.71 -13.31
C ALA A 206 0.55 -12.78 -14.19
N ARG A 207 0.76 -13.91 -14.85
CA ARG A 207 1.77 -14.03 -15.93
C ARG A 207 1.38 -13.11 -17.08
N ALA A 208 2.38 -12.49 -17.70
CA ALA A 208 2.16 -11.51 -18.77
C ALA A 208 1.66 -12.15 -20.08
N ASP A 209 1.96 -13.44 -20.29
CA ASP A 209 1.63 -14.23 -21.48
C ASP A 209 0.39 -15.14 -21.30
N ASP A 210 -0.26 -15.12 -20.14
CA ASP A 210 -1.42 -15.97 -19.84
C ASP A 210 -2.74 -15.30 -20.25
N GLU A 211 -2.99 -15.17 -21.54
CA GLU A 211 -4.20 -14.56 -22.10
C GLU A 211 -5.49 -15.20 -21.55
N ALA A 212 -5.46 -16.52 -21.33
CA ALA A 212 -6.60 -17.26 -20.82
C ALA A 212 -7.00 -16.82 -19.39
N THR A 213 -6.03 -16.45 -18.58
CA THR A 213 -6.25 -15.87 -17.25
C THR A 213 -6.60 -14.39 -17.34
N LEU A 214 -5.86 -13.62 -18.14
CA LEU A 214 -6.00 -12.16 -18.26
C LEU A 214 -7.41 -11.72 -18.68
N ARG A 215 -8.10 -12.48 -19.55
CA ARG A 215 -9.47 -12.19 -19.96
C ARG A 215 -10.46 -12.10 -18.77
N TRP A 216 -10.21 -12.82 -17.68
CA TRP A 216 -11.05 -12.79 -16.47
C TRP A 216 -10.71 -11.61 -15.56
N LEU A 217 -9.52 -11.02 -15.73
CA LEU A 217 -9.04 -9.92 -14.90
C LEU A 217 -9.31 -8.55 -15.54
N THR A 218 -9.29 -8.46 -16.87
CA THR A 218 -9.53 -7.21 -17.60
C THR A 218 -10.83 -6.49 -17.16
N PRO A 219 -11.97 -7.19 -16.99
CA PRO A 219 -13.22 -6.53 -16.54
C PRO A 219 -13.17 -6.05 -15.08
N LEU A 220 -12.20 -6.50 -14.31
CA LEU A 220 -12.02 -6.11 -12.90
C LEU A 220 -11.13 -4.89 -12.73
N ASP A 221 -10.42 -4.47 -13.79
CA ASP A 221 -9.48 -3.36 -13.71
C ASP A 221 -10.20 -2.01 -13.67
N ASP A 222 -10.14 -1.35 -12.53
CA ASP A 222 -10.71 -0.01 -12.36
C ASP A 222 -9.76 1.05 -12.91
N ARG A 223 -10.21 1.77 -13.94
CA ARG A 223 -9.43 2.79 -14.64
C ARG A 223 -8.95 3.91 -13.70
N VAL A 224 -9.81 4.37 -12.80
CA VAL A 224 -9.48 5.46 -11.86
C VAL A 224 -8.40 5.02 -10.89
N ALA A 225 -8.54 3.83 -10.30
CA ALA A 225 -7.52 3.25 -9.45
C ALA A 225 -6.22 3.01 -10.22
N ARG A 226 -6.29 2.51 -11.46
CA ARG A 226 -5.13 2.24 -12.34
C ARG A 226 -4.32 3.52 -12.58
N LEU A 227 -4.96 4.61 -12.99
CA LEU A 227 -4.30 5.89 -13.23
C LEU A 227 -3.64 6.42 -11.94
N ALA A 228 -4.40 6.43 -10.85
CA ALA A 228 -3.92 6.92 -9.56
C ALA A 228 -2.70 6.13 -9.06
N VAL A 229 -2.79 4.79 -9.02
CA VAL A 229 -1.67 3.97 -8.53
C VAL A 229 -0.46 3.98 -9.47
N SER A 230 -0.67 4.12 -10.79
CA SER A 230 0.42 4.25 -11.75
C SER A 230 1.24 5.51 -11.48
N THR A 231 0.57 6.64 -11.21
CA THR A 231 1.22 7.90 -10.82
C THR A 231 2.01 7.77 -9.51
N GLU A 232 1.36 7.24 -8.48
CA GLU A 232 1.98 7.09 -7.15
C GLU A 232 3.18 6.13 -7.18
N ARG A 233 3.05 5.01 -7.88
CA ARG A 233 4.11 3.99 -8.03
C ARG A 233 5.27 4.50 -8.88
N ALA A 234 5.01 5.32 -9.91
CA ALA A 234 6.05 5.97 -10.70
C ALA A 234 6.89 6.94 -9.85
N LEU A 235 6.24 7.76 -9.02
CA LEU A 235 6.92 8.63 -8.06
C LEU A 235 7.82 7.81 -7.12
N LEU A 236 7.26 6.77 -6.47
CA LEU A 236 8.00 5.94 -5.52
C LEU A 236 9.18 5.22 -6.18
N ARG A 237 8.99 4.70 -7.40
CA ARG A 237 10.02 3.99 -8.18
C ARG A 237 11.22 4.89 -8.48
N MET A 238 10.97 6.14 -8.90
CA MET A 238 12.01 7.10 -9.24
C MET A 238 12.82 7.57 -8.02
N LEU A 239 12.18 7.65 -6.85
CA LEU A 239 12.89 7.94 -5.60
C LEU A 239 13.67 6.72 -5.08
N GLU A 240 13.76 5.64 -5.88
CA GLU A 240 14.37 4.36 -5.49
C GLU A 240 13.83 3.78 -4.18
N GLY A 241 12.64 4.25 -3.81
CA GLY A 241 11.98 3.87 -2.57
C GLY A 241 11.26 2.54 -2.71
N GLY A 242 11.69 1.55 -1.95
CA GLY A 242 10.82 0.45 -1.54
C GLY A 242 9.87 0.90 -0.42
N CYS A 243 9.31 -0.05 0.33
CA CYS A 243 8.43 0.23 1.49
C CYS A 243 9.10 1.03 2.63
N GLN A 244 10.39 1.35 2.52
CA GLN A 244 11.24 1.98 3.53
C GLN A 244 11.50 3.48 3.30
N VAL A 245 10.66 4.18 2.55
CA VAL A 245 10.79 5.63 2.35
C VAL A 245 9.72 6.36 3.16
N PRO A 246 10.09 7.43 3.88
CA PRO A 246 9.15 8.26 4.63
C PRO A 246 8.32 9.17 3.69
N LEU A 247 7.79 8.59 2.62
CA LEU A 247 6.98 9.21 1.59
C LEU A 247 5.51 8.81 1.73
N GLY A 248 4.63 9.79 1.83
CA GLY A 248 3.21 9.63 1.56
C GLY A 248 2.86 10.25 0.21
N ALA A 249 1.98 9.59 -0.55
CA ALA A 249 1.48 10.11 -1.81
C ALA A 249 0.05 9.64 -2.07
N LEU A 250 -0.75 10.51 -2.64
CA LEU A 250 -2.13 10.22 -3.05
C LEU A 250 -2.41 10.90 -4.39
N ALA A 251 -2.71 10.09 -5.39
CA ALA A 251 -3.25 10.56 -6.65
C ALA A 251 -4.78 10.37 -6.68
N THR A 252 -5.47 11.34 -7.23
CA THR A 252 -6.94 11.34 -7.41
C THR A 252 -7.29 11.77 -8.83
N VAL A 253 -8.30 11.14 -9.40
CA VAL A 253 -8.86 11.50 -10.71
C VAL A 253 -10.23 12.10 -10.50
N HIS A 254 -10.46 13.27 -11.03
CA HIS A 254 -11.75 13.95 -11.03
C HIS A 254 -11.92 14.66 -12.39
N GLU A 255 -13.00 14.37 -13.11
CA GLU A 255 -13.32 15.00 -14.39
C GLU A 255 -12.13 15.01 -15.39
N GLU A 256 -11.48 13.86 -15.58
CA GLU A 256 -10.28 13.72 -16.43
C GLU A 256 -9.10 14.64 -16.00
N GLN A 257 -9.10 15.13 -14.77
CA GLN A 257 -7.94 15.74 -14.13
C GLN A 257 -7.35 14.76 -13.14
N LEU A 258 -6.09 14.41 -13.32
CA LEU A 258 -5.29 13.60 -12.41
C LEU A 258 -4.42 14.53 -11.57
N SER A 259 -4.61 14.50 -10.26
CA SER A 259 -3.89 15.30 -9.29
C SER A 259 -3.09 14.40 -8.35
N LEU A 260 -1.83 14.75 -8.09
CA LEU A 260 -0.95 14.04 -7.17
C LEU A 260 -0.57 14.98 -6.01
N ARG A 261 -0.80 14.53 -4.77
CA ARG A 261 -0.28 15.15 -3.54
C ARG A 261 0.78 14.26 -2.94
N TYR A 262 1.79 14.88 -2.34
CA TYR A 262 2.87 14.13 -1.69
C TYR A 262 3.41 14.85 -0.46
N ARG A 263 4.01 14.08 0.42
CA ARG A 263 4.86 14.55 1.52
C ARG A 263 5.97 13.54 1.77
N ILE A 264 7.19 14.03 1.89
CA ILE A 264 8.35 13.29 2.36
C ILE A 264 8.93 14.05 3.56
N CYS A 265 9.29 13.36 4.65
CA CYS A 265 9.86 13.96 5.85
C CYS A 265 11.10 13.18 6.29
N ALA A 266 11.99 13.83 7.04
CA ALA A 266 13.01 13.15 7.81
C ALA A 266 12.35 12.29 8.90
N LEU A 267 13.02 11.21 9.36
CA LEU A 267 12.46 10.28 10.34
C LEU A 267 12.20 10.90 11.72
N ASP A 268 13.00 11.91 12.07
CA ASP A 268 12.86 12.70 13.31
C ASP A 268 11.79 13.80 13.21
N GLY A 269 11.09 13.89 12.07
CA GLY A 269 10.08 14.92 11.81
C GLY A 269 10.66 16.31 11.46
N SER A 270 11.98 16.50 11.56
CA SER A 270 12.67 17.72 11.10
C SER A 270 12.66 17.78 9.58
N GLY A 271 12.60 18.90 8.98
CA GLY A 271 12.70 19.05 7.53
C GLY A 271 11.69 18.20 6.74
N GLY A 272 11.61 18.42 5.47
CA GLY A 272 10.75 17.67 4.55
C GLY A 272 10.24 18.50 3.41
N MET A 273 9.60 17.85 2.44
CA MET A 273 8.99 18.47 1.27
C MET A 273 7.56 18.00 1.15
N ASN A 274 6.67 18.90 0.77
CA ASN A 274 5.29 18.58 0.43
C ASN A 274 4.86 19.41 -0.76
N GLY A 275 3.87 18.95 -1.47
CA GLY A 275 3.35 19.64 -2.63
C GLY A 275 2.31 18.85 -3.38
N GLY A 276 1.98 19.33 -4.54
CA GLY A 276 1.09 18.68 -5.48
C GLY A 276 1.36 19.12 -6.92
N SER A 277 0.90 18.30 -7.85
CA SER A 277 0.95 18.58 -9.29
C SER A 277 -0.23 17.90 -9.96
N SER A 278 -0.62 18.37 -11.15
CA SER A 278 -1.75 17.77 -11.90
C SER A 278 -1.48 17.70 -13.40
N VAL A 279 -2.27 16.89 -14.09
CA VAL A 279 -2.33 16.77 -15.56
C VAL A 279 -3.76 16.49 -15.99
N GLY A 280 -4.12 16.95 -17.21
CA GLY A 280 -5.48 16.85 -17.74
C GLY A 280 -6.36 18.03 -17.29
N GLY A 281 -7.68 17.89 -17.48
CA GLY A 281 -8.69 18.91 -17.15
C GLY A 281 -9.37 19.52 -18.38
N HIS A 282 -10.31 20.42 -18.13
CA HIS A 282 -11.28 20.92 -19.10
C HIS A 282 -10.74 21.61 -20.38
N GLU A 283 -9.49 22.02 -20.40
CA GLU A 283 -8.94 22.76 -21.56
C GLU A 283 -8.63 21.88 -22.79
N ARG A 284 -8.73 20.56 -22.69
CA ARG A 284 -8.32 19.61 -23.74
C ARG A 284 -9.46 18.84 -24.41
N GLY A 285 -10.69 19.25 -24.25
CA GLY A 285 -11.83 18.59 -24.90
C GLY A 285 -12.05 17.14 -24.41
N SER A 286 -12.41 16.22 -25.30
CA SER A 286 -12.70 14.81 -24.98
C SER A 286 -11.44 13.95 -24.74
N HIS A 287 -10.30 14.52 -24.36
CA HIS A 287 -9.08 13.76 -24.13
C HIS A 287 -9.22 12.90 -22.86
N GLN A 288 -9.11 11.59 -23.05
CA GLN A 288 -9.12 10.63 -21.97
C GLN A 288 -7.69 10.39 -21.47
N LEU A 289 -7.45 10.59 -20.17
CA LEU A 289 -6.15 10.33 -19.54
C LEU A 289 -5.65 8.91 -19.80
N THR A 290 -4.37 8.80 -20.14
CA THR A 290 -3.70 7.52 -20.37
C THR A 290 -2.83 7.11 -19.16
N VAL A 291 -2.45 5.84 -19.09
CA VAL A 291 -1.52 5.35 -18.07
C VAL A 291 -0.14 5.97 -18.24
N GLU A 292 0.29 6.24 -19.46
CA GLU A 292 1.56 6.90 -19.80
C GLU A 292 1.60 8.33 -19.24
N GLU A 293 0.51 9.08 -19.36
CA GLU A 293 0.40 10.44 -18.78
C GLU A 293 0.41 10.38 -17.25
N ALA A 294 -0.26 9.39 -16.67
CA ALA A 294 -0.25 9.14 -15.24
C ALA A 294 1.16 8.82 -14.71
N VAL A 295 1.88 7.94 -15.38
CA VAL A 295 3.29 7.62 -15.07
C VAL A 295 4.15 8.88 -15.24
N GLY A 296 3.99 9.61 -16.34
CA GLY A 296 4.73 10.84 -16.62
C GLY A 296 4.54 11.92 -15.54
N LEU A 297 3.35 12.05 -14.96
CA LEU A 297 3.10 12.95 -13.82
C LEU A 297 3.94 12.54 -12.61
N GLY A 298 3.90 11.25 -12.24
CA GLY A 298 4.66 10.73 -11.10
C GLY A 298 6.18 10.93 -11.29
N GLU A 299 6.69 10.67 -12.50
CA GLU A 299 8.11 10.84 -12.83
C GLU A 299 8.57 12.31 -12.84
N ARG A 300 7.73 13.24 -13.32
CA ARG A 300 8.03 14.69 -13.25
C ARG A 300 8.15 15.15 -11.80
N VAL A 301 7.20 14.76 -10.96
CA VAL A 301 7.22 15.11 -9.53
C VAL A 301 8.44 14.51 -8.83
N ALA A 302 8.81 13.26 -9.17
CA ALA A 302 10.01 12.64 -8.61
C ALA A 302 11.28 13.39 -8.99
N ARG A 303 11.43 13.80 -10.26
CA ARG A 303 12.59 14.61 -10.73
C ARG A 303 12.68 15.94 -10.01
N ASP A 304 11.56 16.65 -9.83
CA ASP A 304 11.54 17.88 -9.05
C ASP A 304 11.98 17.65 -7.60
N LEU A 305 11.45 16.62 -6.96
CA LEU A 305 11.83 16.24 -5.60
C LEU A 305 13.33 15.92 -5.48
N LEU A 306 13.88 15.14 -6.41
CA LEU A 306 15.31 14.80 -6.43
C LEU A 306 16.18 16.04 -6.63
N ALA A 307 15.79 16.94 -7.53
CA ALA A 307 16.48 18.22 -7.75
C ALA A 307 16.49 19.12 -6.50
N ARG A 308 15.49 18.98 -5.64
CA ARG A 308 15.36 19.71 -4.36
C ARG A 308 15.99 18.98 -3.17
N GLY A 309 16.71 17.86 -3.38
CA GLY A 309 17.43 17.12 -2.34
C GLY A 309 16.64 16.02 -1.64
N ALA A 310 15.54 15.54 -2.22
CA ALA A 310 14.79 14.41 -1.64
C ALA A 310 15.63 13.12 -1.54
N GLY A 311 16.63 12.97 -2.42
CA GLY A 311 17.57 11.85 -2.38
C GLY A 311 18.30 11.73 -1.03
N ASP A 312 18.69 12.86 -0.45
CA ASP A 312 19.36 12.88 0.86
C ASP A 312 18.43 12.45 1.99
N LEU A 313 17.14 12.84 1.93
CA LEU A 313 16.14 12.40 2.92
C LEU A 313 15.94 10.89 2.85
N VAL A 314 15.89 10.34 1.64
CA VAL A 314 15.76 8.89 1.41
C VAL A 314 17.00 8.16 1.89
N ALA A 315 18.20 8.65 1.56
CA ALA A 315 19.47 8.04 1.96
C ALA A 315 19.64 8.04 3.49
N ARG A 316 19.34 9.15 4.17
CA ARG A 316 19.36 9.25 5.64
C ARG A 316 18.37 8.31 6.29
N ALA A 317 17.15 8.16 5.74
CA ALA A 317 16.17 7.23 6.27
C ALA A 317 16.63 5.77 6.20
N ARG A 318 17.42 5.41 5.17
CA ARG A 318 18.04 4.08 5.05
C ARG A 318 19.25 3.91 5.97
N GLY A 319 20.09 4.94 6.08
CA GLY A 319 21.32 4.91 6.90
C GLY A 319 21.05 4.96 8.39
N ALA A 320 20.03 5.67 8.86
CA ALA A 320 19.67 5.75 10.27
C ALA A 320 19.30 4.38 10.87
N HIS A 321 18.91 3.41 10.05
CA HIS A 321 18.60 2.06 10.49
C HIS A 321 19.80 1.11 10.48
N ALA A 322 20.91 1.48 9.85
CA ALA A 322 22.13 0.68 9.87
C ALA A 322 22.98 0.93 11.14
N VAL A 323 22.65 1.96 11.93
CA VAL A 323 23.46 2.43 13.07
C VAL A 323 22.81 2.11 14.44
N GLU A 324 21.53 1.71 14.49
CA GLU A 324 20.85 1.30 15.73
C GLU A 324 21.02 -0.21 16.03
N GLU A 325 22.19 -0.78 15.73
CA GLU A 325 22.59 -2.07 16.31
C GLU A 325 23.38 -1.81 17.60
N PRO A 326 22.95 -2.36 18.76
CA PRO A 326 23.74 -2.35 19.98
C PRO A 326 24.89 -3.35 19.90
#